data_0d501727a8856794067078a701a80643
#
_entry.id   0d501727a8856794067078a701a80643
#
_cell.length_a   1.000
_cell.length_b   1.000
_cell.length_c   1.000
_cell.angle_alpha   90.00
_cell.angle_beta   90.00
_cell.angle_gamma   90.00
#
_symmetry.space_group_name_H-M   'P 1'
#
loop_
_entity.id
_entity.type
_entity.pdbx_description
1 polymer ?
#
loop_
_entity_poly.entity_id
_entity_poly.type
_entity_poly.pdbx_seq_one_letter_code
_entity_poly.pdbx_strand_id
1 'polypeptide(L)'
;NTYGVLKIYGGSSTNLPTGEYSFKLTFTPIVVPELKKGKEDKITGGSTIGLVPEIIMTAHVGNPKREETLDVENIQFYTKENKKLVCKMDVINNSHASITLGAQFKDRERNKADSKRLGRVSGNSRETFEVEINNFNAGDDIVYIELYNTQKGVFINKKIK
;
A
#
# COMPACT_ATOMS: atom_id res chain seq x y z
N ASN A 1 7.62 -11.64 31.47
CA ASN A 1 6.98 -11.27 30.19
C ASN A 1 5.64 -11.98 30.10
N THR A 2 4.55 -11.22 30.19
CA THR A 2 3.19 -11.73 30.00
C THR A 2 2.76 -11.37 28.58
N TYR A 3 2.31 -12.32 27.81
CA TYR A 3 1.70 -12.09 26.51
C TYR A 3 0.24 -12.54 26.55
N GLY A 4 -0.62 -11.77 25.90
CA GLY A 4 -2.01 -12.11 25.72
C GLY A 4 -2.29 -12.50 24.27
N VAL A 5 -3.25 -13.38 24.05
CA VAL A 5 -3.73 -13.75 22.73
C VAL A 5 -5.13 -13.17 22.56
N LEU A 6 -5.30 -12.29 21.58
CA LEU A 6 -6.61 -11.78 21.17
C LEU A 6 -7.07 -12.58 19.94
N LYS A 7 -8.19 -13.28 20.08
CA LYS A 7 -8.85 -13.94 18.95
C LYS A 7 -10.04 -13.11 18.51
N ILE A 8 -10.08 -12.73 17.24
CA ILE A 8 -11.15 -11.95 16.65
C ILE A 8 -11.96 -12.87 15.74
N TYR A 9 -13.25 -12.95 15.99
CA TYR A 9 -14.19 -13.69 15.16
C TYR A 9 -15.05 -12.67 14.41
N GLY A 10 -15.03 -12.73 13.09
CA GLY A 10 -15.88 -11.93 12.24
C GLY A 10 -17.08 -12.75 11.76
N GLY A 11 -18.24 -12.14 11.80
CA GLY A 11 -19.45 -12.68 11.19
C GLY A 11 -20.27 -11.54 10.60
N SER A 12 -20.95 -11.79 9.50
CA SER A 12 -21.92 -10.85 8.94
C SER A 12 -23.31 -11.35 9.19
N SER A 13 -24.14 -10.54 9.84
CA SER A 13 -25.57 -10.79 10.01
C SER A 13 -26.41 -10.32 8.81
N THR A 14 -25.79 -9.67 7.84
CA THR A 14 -26.43 -9.10 6.66
C THR A 14 -25.80 -9.65 5.39
N ASN A 15 -26.61 -9.72 4.32
CA ASN A 15 -26.11 -10.05 2.99
C ASN A 15 -25.27 -8.89 2.46
N LEU A 16 -23.97 -8.94 2.70
CA LEU A 16 -23.05 -7.99 2.11
C LEU A 16 -22.85 -8.30 0.62
N PRO A 17 -22.77 -7.30 -0.24
CA PRO A 17 -22.38 -7.48 -1.64
C PRO A 17 -21.02 -8.17 -1.76
N THR A 18 -20.81 -8.90 -2.85
CA THR A 18 -19.49 -9.47 -3.14
C THR A 18 -18.46 -8.35 -3.25
N GLY A 19 -17.34 -8.48 -2.54
CA GLY A 19 -16.31 -7.46 -2.54
C GLY A 19 -15.26 -7.65 -1.46
N GLU A 20 -14.36 -6.68 -1.39
CA GLU A 20 -13.35 -6.57 -0.36
C GLU A 20 -13.72 -5.46 0.63
N TYR A 21 -13.71 -5.81 1.91
CA TYR A 21 -14.01 -4.91 3.01
C TYR A 21 -12.79 -4.79 3.90
N SER A 22 -12.31 -3.57 4.09
CA SER A 22 -11.19 -3.30 5.00
C SER A 22 -11.68 -2.60 6.24
N PHE A 23 -11.17 -3.01 7.39
CA PHE A 23 -11.42 -2.36 8.66
C PHE A 23 -10.13 -2.23 9.46
N LYS A 24 -10.11 -1.20 10.27
CA LYS A 24 -8.97 -0.84 11.10
C LYS A 24 -9.28 -1.21 12.54
N LEU A 25 -8.38 -1.97 13.16
CA LEU A 25 -8.42 -2.29 14.57
C LEU A 25 -7.36 -1.46 15.28
N THR A 26 -7.79 -0.66 16.23
CA THR A 26 -6.90 0.19 17.02
C THR A 26 -6.93 -0.28 18.47
N PHE A 27 -5.76 -0.53 19.05
CA PHE A 27 -5.63 -0.89 20.46
C PHE A 27 -5.19 0.32 21.25
N THR A 28 -6.07 0.81 22.11
CA THR A 28 -5.74 1.91 23.02
C THR A 28 -5.40 1.32 24.39
N PRO A 29 -4.14 1.39 24.84
CA PRO A 29 -3.80 0.94 26.17
C PRO A 29 -4.46 1.83 27.21
N ILE A 30 -5.15 1.21 28.17
CA ILE A 30 -5.66 1.92 29.35
C ILE A 30 -4.52 1.91 30.37
N VAL A 31 -3.87 3.04 30.54
CA VAL A 31 -2.89 3.22 31.61
C VAL A 31 -3.65 3.60 32.89
N VAL A 32 -3.73 2.67 33.83
CA VAL A 32 -4.22 2.97 35.17
C VAL A 32 -3.01 3.55 35.93
N PRO A 33 -3.03 4.82 36.31
CA PRO A 33 -1.96 5.38 37.12
C PRO A 33 -1.94 4.68 38.48
N GLU A 34 -0.88 3.92 38.75
CA GLU A 34 -0.61 3.46 40.10
C GLU A 34 -0.16 4.65 40.95
N LEU A 35 -1.02 5.11 41.82
CA LEU A 35 -0.66 6.06 42.87
C LEU A 35 0.21 5.30 43.90
N LYS A 36 1.51 5.30 43.70
CA LYS A 36 2.44 4.88 44.75
C LYS A 36 2.42 5.95 45.83
N LYS A 37 1.82 5.63 46.98
CA LYS A 37 2.00 6.39 48.21
C LYS A 37 3.47 6.27 48.61
N GLY A 38 4.30 7.21 48.16
CA GLY A 38 5.64 7.40 48.71
C GLY A 38 5.55 8.03 50.10
N LYS A 39 6.49 7.72 50.95
CA LYS A 39 6.59 8.27 52.32
C LYS A 39 6.97 9.76 52.38
N GLU A 40 7.07 10.43 51.30
CA GLU A 40 7.34 11.88 51.20
C GLU A 40 6.49 12.48 50.07
N ASP A 41 5.88 13.64 50.32
CA ASP A 41 4.96 14.39 49.44
C ASP A 41 5.60 14.90 48.11
N LYS A 42 6.29 14.04 47.39
CA LYS A 42 6.80 14.36 46.04
C LYS A 42 6.02 13.56 44.99
N ILE A 43 5.11 14.24 44.31
CA ILE A 43 4.48 13.77 43.09
C ILE A 43 5.54 13.77 41.98
N THR A 44 6.13 12.62 41.70
CA THR A 44 6.96 12.45 40.52
C THR A 44 6.05 12.12 39.35
N GLY A 45 5.77 13.12 38.52
CA GLY A 45 5.05 12.92 37.25
C GLY A 45 5.95 12.19 36.25
N GLY A 46 5.69 10.94 36.01
CA GLY A 46 6.28 10.20 34.88
C GLY A 46 5.41 10.37 33.63
N SER A 47 5.99 10.83 32.51
CA SER A 47 5.29 10.76 31.23
C SER A 47 5.43 9.35 30.66
N THR A 48 4.33 8.68 30.40
CA THR A 48 4.31 7.37 29.74
C THR A 48 4.03 7.58 28.27
N ILE A 49 4.95 7.18 27.40
CA ILE A 49 4.71 7.15 25.96
C ILE A 49 3.95 5.86 25.68
N GLY A 50 2.69 5.96 25.33
CA GLY A 50 1.86 4.84 24.92
C GLY A 50 1.99 4.64 23.41
N LEU A 51 2.36 3.43 22.98
CA LEU A 51 2.21 3.01 21.58
C LEU A 51 0.78 2.53 21.36
N VAL A 52 0.14 3.04 20.31
CA VAL A 52 -1.20 2.62 19.88
C VAL A 52 -1.03 1.80 18.59
N PRO A 53 -0.94 0.46 18.69
CA PRO A 53 -0.82 -0.36 17.49
C PRO A 53 -2.13 -0.35 16.72
N GLU A 54 -2.00 -0.30 15.39
CA GLU A 54 -3.10 -0.37 14.45
C GLU A 54 -2.90 -1.55 13.51
N ILE A 55 -3.96 -2.32 13.32
CA ILE A 55 -3.96 -3.46 12.39
C ILE A 55 -5.06 -3.24 11.36
N ILE A 56 -4.69 -3.27 10.09
CA ILE A 56 -5.65 -3.27 8.99
C ILE A 56 -5.99 -4.72 8.68
N MET A 57 -7.25 -5.07 8.82
CA MET A 57 -7.78 -6.38 8.46
C MET A 57 -8.62 -6.26 7.20
N THR A 58 -8.53 -7.27 6.34
CA THR A 58 -9.30 -7.33 5.10
C THR A 58 -10.12 -8.61 5.07
N ALA A 59 -11.41 -8.46 4.82
CA ALA A 59 -12.34 -9.57 4.62
C ALA A 59 -12.84 -9.58 3.18
N HIS A 60 -12.94 -10.78 2.59
CA HIS A 60 -13.54 -10.96 1.29
C HIS A 60 -14.92 -11.60 1.44
N VAL A 61 -15.92 -11.00 0.84
CA VAL A 61 -17.29 -11.53 0.77
C VAL A 61 -17.54 -12.10 -0.62
N GLY A 62 -17.99 -13.35 -0.69
CA GLY A 62 -18.18 -14.08 -1.94
C GLY A 62 -16.86 -14.53 -2.58
N ASN A 63 -16.93 -14.88 -3.85
CA ASN A 63 -15.75 -15.16 -4.67
C ASN A 63 -15.62 -14.01 -5.68
N PRO A 64 -14.96 -12.91 -5.33
CA PRO A 64 -14.73 -11.83 -6.29
C PRO A 64 -13.96 -12.47 -7.45
N LYS A 65 -14.58 -12.57 -8.59
CA LYS A 65 -13.88 -12.94 -9.82
C LYS A 65 -12.73 -11.97 -9.93
N ARG A 66 -11.52 -12.48 -9.82
CA ARG A 66 -10.28 -11.73 -10.03
C ARG A 66 -10.10 -11.54 -11.54
N GLU A 67 -11.07 -10.96 -12.18
CA GLU A 67 -10.89 -10.41 -13.50
C GLU A 67 -10.03 -9.17 -13.28
N GLU A 68 -8.75 -9.35 -13.47
CA GLU A 68 -7.69 -8.37 -13.25
C GLU A 68 -7.75 -7.34 -14.38
N THR A 69 -8.70 -6.45 -14.30
CA THR A 69 -8.81 -5.30 -15.19
C THR A 69 -8.07 -4.14 -14.55
N LEU A 70 -6.77 -4.10 -14.81
CA LEU A 70 -5.92 -2.96 -14.49
C LEU A 70 -5.77 -2.08 -15.73
N ASP A 71 -5.71 -0.79 -15.53
CA ASP A 71 -5.28 0.17 -16.54
C ASP A 71 -4.31 1.20 -15.96
N VAL A 72 -3.56 1.85 -16.86
CA VAL A 72 -2.63 2.92 -16.50
C VAL A 72 -2.90 4.11 -17.39
N GLU A 73 -3.13 5.26 -16.77
CA GLU A 73 -3.44 6.52 -17.46
C GLU A 73 -2.52 7.64 -16.98
N ASN A 74 -2.60 8.79 -17.63
CA ASN A 74 -1.95 10.03 -17.23
C ASN A 74 -0.45 9.90 -16.95
N ILE A 75 0.25 9.09 -17.77
CA ILE A 75 1.67 8.84 -17.61
C ILE A 75 2.45 10.11 -17.98
N GLN A 76 3.21 10.64 -17.03
CA GLN A 76 4.05 11.82 -17.19
C GLN A 76 5.43 11.55 -16.64
N PHE A 77 6.47 12.03 -17.35
CA PHE A 77 7.84 12.00 -16.91
C PHE A 77 8.34 13.43 -16.69
N TYR A 78 9.00 13.65 -15.58
CA TYR A 78 9.63 14.92 -15.26
C TYR A 78 10.89 14.71 -14.43
N THR A 79 11.74 15.72 -14.40
CA THR A 79 12.99 15.68 -13.67
C THR A 79 12.88 16.58 -12.44
N LYS A 80 13.21 16.06 -11.27
CA LYS A 80 13.34 16.84 -10.05
C LYS A 80 14.63 17.68 -10.05
N GLU A 81 14.73 18.65 -9.14
CA GLU A 81 15.91 19.53 -8.98
C GLU A 81 17.22 18.76 -8.81
N ASN A 82 17.18 17.59 -8.17
CA ASN A 82 18.31 16.68 -8.00
C ASN A 82 18.66 15.88 -9.27
N LYS A 83 18.11 16.22 -10.43
CA LYS A 83 18.26 15.54 -11.73
C LYS A 83 17.73 14.09 -11.79
N LYS A 84 16.95 13.68 -10.81
CA LYS A 84 16.32 12.36 -10.83
C LYS A 84 15.09 12.37 -11.73
N LEU A 85 14.98 11.36 -12.56
CA LEU A 85 13.80 11.12 -13.39
C LEU A 85 12.67 10.56 -12.53
N VAL A 86 11.48 11.10 -12.70
CA VAL A 86 10.27 10.69 -11.97
C VAL A 86 9.18 10.34 -12.96
N CYS A 87 8.50 9.24 -12.73
CA CYS A 87 7.26 8.89 -13.42
C CYS A 87 6.09 9.13 -12.49
N LYS A 88 5.12 9.91 -12.96
CA LYS A 88 3.79 10.06 -12.36
C LYS A 88 2.79 9.33 -13.24
N MET A 89 1.94 8.51 -12.64
CA MET A 89 0.93 7.73 -13.37
C MET A 89 -0.27 7.44 -12.49
N ASP A 90 -1.42 7.29 -13.11
CA ASP A 90 -2.62 6.80 -12.47
C ASP A 90 -2.79 5.31 -12.77
N VAL A 91 -2.97 4.51 -11.73
CA VAL A 91 -3.29 3.10 -11.84
C VAL A 91 -4.75 2.90 -11.46
N ILE A 92 -5.50 2.29 -12.35
CA ILE A 92 -6.92 2.02 -12.18
C ILE A 92 -7.10 0.53 -11.98
N ASN A 93 -7.69 0.17 -10.85
CA ASN A 93 -8.08 -1.20 -10.56
C ASN A 93 -9.60 -1.34 -10.67
N ASN A 94 -10.07 -1.89 -11.78
CA ASN A 94 -11.50 -2.13 -12.03
C ASN A 94 -11.98 -3.48 -11.46
N SER A 95 -11.10 -4.24 -10.80
CA SER A 95 -11.49 -5.46 -10.10
C SER A 95 -12.10 -5.18 -8.73
N HIS A 96 -12.88 -6.09 -8.19
CA HIS A 96 -13.43 -5.96 -6.84
C HIS A 96 -12.43 -6.25 -5.72
N ALA A 97 -11.24 -6.73 -6.05
CA ALA A 97 -10.21 -7.08 -5.08
C ALA A 97 -9.00 -6.16 -5.20
N SER A 98 -8.36 -5.87 -4.08
CA SER A 98 -7.11 -5.13 -4.08
C SER A 98 -5.97 -5.96 -4.67
N ILE A 99 -5.02 -5.29 -5.30
CA ILE A 99 -3.86 -5.89 -5.95
C ILE A 99 -2.59 -5.18 -5.46
N THR A 100 -1.58 -5.96 -5.10
CA THR A 100 -0.25 -5.40 -4.80
C THR A 100 0.59 -5.40 -6.06
N LEU A 101 1.09 -4.24 -6.43
CA LEU A 101 1.76 -4.00 -7.70
C LEU A 101 3.19 -3.49 -7.53
N GLY A 102 4.01 -3.80 -8.52
CA GLY A 102 5.24 -3.13 -8.86
C GLY A 102 5.18 -2.61 -10.29
N ALA A 103 6.07 -1.67 -10.61
CA ALA A 103 6.26 -1.17 -11.97
C ALA A 103 7.69 -1.45 -12.43
N GLN A 104 7.83 -1.81 -13.71
CA GLN A 104 9.11 -1.88 -14.41
C GLN A 104 9.10 -0.88 -15.57
N PHE A 105 10.23 -0.18 -15.73
CA PHE A 105 10.45 0.80 -16.77
C PHE A 105 11.53 0.26 -17.71
N LYS A 106 11.24 0.21 -19.01
CA LYS A 106 12.14 -0.38 -20.02
C LYS A 106 12.37 0.56 -21.19
N ASP A 107 13.57 0.49 -21.74
CA ASP A 107 13.92 1.17 -22.99
C ASP A 107 13.29 0.48 -24.22
N ARG A 108 13.65 0.98 -25.40
CA ARG A 108 13.15 0.47 -26.67
C ARG A 108 13.54 -0.98 -26.93
N GLU A 109 14.74 -1.38 -26.53
CA GLU A 109 15.26 -2.73 -26.67
C GLU A 109 14.79 -3.67 -25.56
N ARG A 110 14.06 -3.16 -24.57
CA ARG A 110 13.65 -3.86 -23.35
C ARG A 110 14.81 -4.36 -22.49
N ASN A 111 16.04 -3.86 -22.72
CA ASN A 111 17.24 -4.31 -22.02
C ASN A 111 17.47 -3.55 -20.71
N LYS A 112 17.08 -2.28 -20.67
CA LYS A 112 17.24 -1.42 -19.50
C LYS A 112 15.94 -1.41 -18.70
N ALA A 113 16.03 -1.72 -17.43
CA ALA A 113 14.87 -1.76 -16.56
C ALA A 113 15.18 -1.19 -15.18
N ASP A 114 14.28 -0.40 -14.65
CA ASP A 114 14.19 -0.11 -13.23
C ASP A 114 12.89 -0.70 -12.70
N SER A 115 12.92 -1.18 -11.46
CA SER A 115 11.77 -1.84 -10.85
C SER A 115 11.44 -1.16 -9.54
N LYS A 116 10.18 -0.78 -9.37
CA LYS A 116 9.67 -0.09 -8.18
C LYS A 116 8.44 -0.78 -7.63
N ARG A 117 8.40 -0.90 -6.32
CA ARG A 117 7.19 -1.33 -5.63
C ARG A 117 6.24 -0.14 -5.56
N LEU A 118 5.03 -0.29 -6.09
CA LEU A 118 3.97 0.72 -6.00
C LEU A 118 3.19 0.57 -4.69
N GLY A 119 2.90 -0.66 -4.31
CA GLY A 119 2.09 -0.96 -3.14
C GLY A 119 0.77 -1.61 -3.50
N ARG A 120 -0.22 -1.47 -2.63
CA ARG A 120 -1.55 -2.05 -2.79
C ARG A 120 -2.48 -1.02 -3.40
N VAL A 121 -3.17 -1.41 -4.46
CA VAL A 121 -4.23 -0.64 -5.11
C VAL A 121 -5.56 -1.30 -4.75
N SER A 122 -6.48 -0.56 -4.15
CA SER A 122 -7.77 -1.07 -3.71
C SER A 122 -8.66 -1.46 -4.89
N GLY A 123 -9.61 -2.35 -4.66
CA GLY A 123 -10.60 -2.70 -5.69
C GLY A 123 -11.49 -1.51 -6.05
N ASN A 124 -11.89 -1.42 -7.32
CA ASN A 124 -12.70 -0.33 -7.87
C ASN A 124 -12.15 1.08 -7.53
N SER A 125 -10.81 1.22 -7.58
CA SER A 125 -10.16 2.49 -7.24
C SER A 125 -9.21 2.96 -8.33
N ARG A 126 -8.94 4.26 -8.28
CA ARG A 126 -7.87 4.94 -9.02
C ARG A 126 -6.89 5.51 -8.00
N GLU A 127 -5.61 5.17 -8.16
CA GLU A 127 -4.54 5.68 -7.30
C GLU A 127 -3.43 6.29 -8.14
N THR A 128 -2.96 7.46 -7.72
CA THR A 128 -1.85 8.15 -8.38
C THR A 128 -0.55 7.79 -7.71
N PHE A 129 0.41 7.32 -8.50
CA PHE A 129 1.77 7.00 -8.05
C PHE A 129 2.78 7.96 -8.64
N GLU A 130 3.74 8.34 -7.82
CA GLU A 130 4.90 9.13 -8.21
C GLU A 130 6.15 8.39 -7.78
N VAL A 131 6.94 7.90 -8.74
CA VAL A 131 8.08 7.03 -8.48
C VAL A 131 9.36 7.58 -9.10
N GLU A 132 10.43 7.63 -8.31
CA GLU A 132 11.76 7.96 -8.80
C GLU A 132 12.39 6.76 -9.52
N ILE A 133 12.95 7.01 -10.69
CA ILE A 133 13.58 6.01 -11.55
C ILE A 133 15.09 6.19 -11.46
N ASN A 134 15.79 5.17 -10.95
CA ASN A 134 17.22 5.30 -10.66
C ASN A 134 18.11 4.85 -11.81
N ASN A 135 17.68 3.88 -12.62
CA ASN A 135 18.47 3.27 -13.68
C ASN A 135 18.36 4.01 -15.01
N PHE A 136 17.62 5.11 -15.05
CA PHE A 136 17.43 5.97 -16.19
C PHE A 136 17.84 7.40 -15.85
N ASN A 137 18.47 8.08 -16.80
CA ASN A 137 18.78 9.51 -16.71
C ASN A 137 17.70 10.33 -17.43
N ALA A 138 17.70 11.65 -17.23
CA ALA A 138 16.70 12.54 -17.81
C ALA A 138 16.63 12.52 -19.35
N GLY A 139 17.71 12.10 -20.02
CA GLY A 139 17.77 11.95 -21.47
C GLY A 139 17.43 10.56 -22.00
N ASP A 140 17.19 9.61 -21.12
CA ASP A 140 16.90 8.24 -21.51
C ASP A 140 15.47 8.12 -22.05
N ASP A 141 15.30 7.22 -23.00
CA ASP A 141 14.02 6.98 -23.67
C ASP A 141 13.31 5.77 -23.02
N ILE A 142 12.41 6.04 -22.08
CA ILE A 142 11.54 5.01 -21.53
C ILE A 142 10.39 4.80 -22.50
N VAL A 143 10.26 3.57 -23.00
CA VAL A 143 9.27 3.22 -24.02
C VAL A 143 8.17 2.32 -23.48
N TYR A 144 8.48 1.50 -22.47
CA TYR A 144 7.52 0.57 -21.90
C TYR A 144 7.40 0.73 -20.40
N ILE A 145 6.17 0.64 -19.89
CA ILE A 145 5.86 0.43 -18.48
C ILE A 145 5.16 -0.92 -18.35
N GLU A 146 5.69 -1.75 -17.47
CA GLU A 146 5.05 -3.02 -17.11
C GLU A 146 4.59 -2.95 -15.67
N LEU A 147 3.30 -3.17 -15.42
CA LEU A 147 2.79 -3.43 -14.08
C LEU A 147 2.80 -4.93 -13.81
N TYR A 148 3.34 -5.32 -12.68
CA TYR A 148 3.47 -6.72 -12.31
C TYR A 148 3.12 -6.96 -10.84
N ASN A 149 2.76 -8.21 -10.57
CA ASN A 149 2.69 -8.75 -9.22
C ASN A 149 3.73 -9.86 -9.10
N THR A 150 4.49 -9.86 -8.01
CA THR A 150 5.57 -10.84 -7.79
C THR A 150 5.12 -12.29 -7.78
N GLN A 151 3.84 -12.54 -7.50
CA GLN A 151 3.28 -13.90 -7.45
C GLN A 151 2.59 -14.33 -8.74
N LYS A 152 2.14 -13.37 -9.56
CA LYS A 152 1.24 -13.63 -10.69
C LYS A 152 1.82 -13.23 -12.07
N GLY A 153 2.96 -12.53 -12.08
CA GLY A 153 3.59 -12.07 -13.30
C GLY A 153 3.16 -10.68 -13.78
N VAL A 154 3.34 -10.42 -15.07
CA VAL A 154 3.03 -9.12 -15.69
C VAL A 154 1.55 -9.04 -16.02
N PHE A 155 0.88 -7.98 -15.54
CA PHE A 155 -0.53 -7.70 -15.83
C PHE A 155 -0.71 -6.78 -17.01
N ILE A 156 0.10 -5.73 -17.08
CA ILE A 156 0.04 -4.72 -18.13
C ILE A 156 1.44 -4.49 -18.67
N ASN A 157 1.53 -4.45 -19.97
CA ASN A 157 2.70 -4.01 -20.69
C ASN A 157 2.25 -2.90 -21.65
N LYS A 158 2.44 -1.65 -21.22
CA LYS A 158 2.00 -0.48 -21.97
C LYS A 158 3.18 0.19 -22.67
N LYS A 159 3.09 0.30 -23.98
CA LYS A 159 3.98 1.15 -24.75
C LYS A 159 3.57 2.61 -24.57
N ILE A 160 4.55 3.48 -24.26
CA ILE A 160 4.28 4.89 -23.92
C ILE A 160 4.54 5.80 -25.11
N LYS A 161 5.49 5.40 -25.98
CA LYS A 161 5.91 6.14 -27.18
C LYS A 161 5.87 5.28 -28.42
#